data_4fc702408a0cb2c1cc5e4b0c7cb52c5c
#
_entry.id   4fc702408a0cb2c1cc5e4b0c7cb52c5c
#
_cell.length_a   1.000
_cell.length_b   1.000
_cell.length_c   1.000
_cell.angle_alpha   90.00
_cell.angle_beta   90.00
_cell.angle_gamma   90.00
#
_symmetry.space_group_name_H-M   'P 1'
#
loop_
_entity.id
_entity.type
_entity.pdbx_description
1 polymer ?
#
loop_
_entity_poly.entity_id
_entity_poly.type
_entity_poly.pdbx_seq_one_letter_code
_entity_poly.pdbx_strand_id
1 'polypeptide(L)'
;MNNPQRIAFNGSYPASCGDKSWSIAPAQPDRFAAKAIEGMWRELGGKLTGAVRDGSVPQGLLPAFQLESPALSEVVRDINKYSNNIMAQHVLLTLGMQRTGVASFDSARQSLAQWWAARWGNAEQPVVDNGAGLSRDASITASGLGQMLQNAWVSPVMPEFVSSMPIVGVDGTLRRSKSRFVGAAHLKTGSLRDSAALAGYVDGASGQRYVLVAMANHANAAAARTAWDALVDWTAAQ
;
A
#
# COMPACT_ATOMS: atom_id res chain seq x y z
N MET A 1 6.97 -18.55 -33.40
CA MET A 1 7.62 -18.22 -32.15
C MET A 1 6.85 -17.07 -31.51
N ASN A 2 6.32 -17.26 -30.30
CA ASN A 2 5.63 -16.20 -29.58
C ASN A 2 6.65 -15.15 -29.12
N ASN A 3 6.49 -13.91 -29.59
CA ASN A 3 7.31 -12.81 -29.11
C ASN A 3 6.79 -12.38 -27.72
N PRO A 4 7.54 -12.57 -26.62
CA PRO A 4 7.09 -12.25 -25.27
C PRO A 4 6.92 -10.74 -25.02
N GLN A 5 7.29 -9.90 -25.98
CA GLN A 5 7.16 -8.45 -25.91
C GLN A 5 5.92 -7.93 -26.64
N ARG A 6 5.13 -8.82 -27.23
CA ARG A 6 3.95 -8.46 -28.01
C ARG A 6 2.70 -9.07 -27.39
N ILE A 7 1.75 -8.22 -27.06
CA ILE A 7 0.41 -8.63 -26.65
C ILE A 7 -0.48 -8.58 -27.88
N ALA A 8 -1.20 -9.67 -28.13
CA ALA A 8 -2.19 -9.75 -29.20
C ALA A 8 -3.56 -10.06 -28.57
N PHE A 9 -4.57 -9.33 -29.00
CA PHE A 9 -5.96 -9.58 -28.64
C PHE A 9 -6.64 -10.25 -29.83
N ASN A 10 -7.32 -11.37 -29.57
CA ASN A 10 -8.08 -12.11 -30.56
C ASN A 10 -9.54 -12.20 -30.15
N GLY A 11 -10.45 -12.10 -31.11
CA GLY A 11 -11.90 -12.14 -30.87
C GLY A 11 -12.57 -10.80 -31.10
N SER A 12 -13.85 -10.72 -30.73
CA SER A 12 -14.65 -9.51 -30.82
C SER A 12 -14.92 -8.94 -29.42
N TYR A 13 -14.88 -7.61 -29.31
CA TYR A 13 -15.21 -6.89 -28.09
C TYR A 13 -16.34 -5.89 -28.39
N PRO A 14 -17.60 -6.20 -28.01
CA PRO A 14 -18.73 -5.31 -28.24
C PRO A 14 -18.57 -3.97 -27.52
N ALA A 15 -18.88 -2.87 -28.20
CA ALA A 15 -18.84 -1.53 -27.59
C ALA A 15 -19.72 -1.39 -26.35
N SER A 16 -20.81 -2.16 -26.28
CA SER A 16 -21.68 -2.19 -25.09
C SER A 16 -21.02 -2.72 -23.81
N CYS A 17 -19.85 -3.37 -23.90
CA CYS A 17 -19.10 -3.82 -22.74
C CYS A 17 -18.35 -2.69 -22.02
N GLY A 18 -18.27 -1.49 -22.61
CA GLY A 18 -17.56 -0.35 -22.06
C GLY A 18 -16.05 -0.60 -21.92
N ASP A 19 -15.34 0.32 -21.32
CA ASP A 19 -13.90 0.20 -21.12
C ASP A 19 -13.56 -0.85 -20.05
N LYS A 20 -12.54 -1.64 -20.33
CA LYS A 20 -11.95 -2.60 -19.40
C LYS A 20 -10.45 -2.38 -19.32
N SER A 21 -9.92 -2.38 -18.10
CA SER A 21 -8.49 -2.26 -17.84
C SER A 21 -7.93 -3.57 -17.29
N TRP A 22 -6.76 -3.97 -17.79
CA TRP A 22 -5.98 -5.07 -17.25
C TRP A 22 -4.59 -4.56 -16.88
N SER A 23 -4.16 -4.85 -15.66
CA SER A 23 -2.79 -4.60 -15.26
C SER A 23 -1.89 -5.70 -15.82
N ILE A 24 -0.92 -5.32 -16.64
CA ILE A 24 -0.01 -6.23 -17.30
C ILE A 24 1.41 -5.93 -16.84
N ALA A 25 2.11 -6.95 -16.34
CA ALA A 25 3.52 -6.85 -16.03
C ALA A 25 4.36 -7.04 -17.31
N PRO A 26 5.42 -6.22 -17.52
CA PRO A 26 6.32 -6.43 -18.65
C PRO A 26 7.08 -7.75 -18.52
N ALA A 27 7.27 -8.46 -19.63
CA ALA A 27 8.01 -9.71 -19.66
C ALA A 27 9.51 -9.56 -19.29
N GLN A 28 10.04 -8.34 -19.37
CA GLN A 28 11.41 -7.97 -19.03
C GLN A 28 11.35 -6.71 -18.13
N PRO A 29 11.09 -6.88 -16.83
CA PRO A 29 10.93 -5.74 -15.91
C PRO A 29 12.20 -4.88 -15.78
N ASP A 30 13.37 -5.49 -15.87
CA ASP A 30 14.68 -4.83 -15.90
C ASP A 30 14.84 -3.82 -17.06
N ARG A 31 14.17 -4.07 -18.17
CA ARG A 31 14.20 -3.19 -19.35
C ARG A 31 13.03 -2.21 -19.41
N PHE A 32 12.17 -2.22 -18.41
CA PHE A 32 10.95 -1.39 -18.44
C PHE A 32 11.28 0.10 -18.52
N ALA A 33 12.21 0.58 -17.67
CA ALA A 33 12.59 1.99 -17.63
C ALA A 33 13.18 2.45 -18.99
N ALA A 34 14.06 1.67 -19.58
CA ALA A 34 14.65 1.98 -20.89
C ALA A 34 13.58 2.06 -21.99
N LYS A 35 12.63 1.10 -22.01
CA LYS A 35 11.53 1.10 -23.00
C LYS A 35 10.54 2.23 -22.77
N ALA A 36 10.25 2.57 -21.53
CA ALA A 36 9.38 3.68 -21.20
C ALA A 36 9.98 5.02 -21.68
N ILE A 37 11.26 5.26 -21.40
CA ILE A 37 11.98 6.45 -21.86
C ILE A 37 11.98 6.51 -23.40
N GLU A 38 12.27 5.40 -24.08
CA GLU A 38 12.27 5.35 -25.55
C GLU A 38 10.88 5.64 -26.12
N GLY A 39 9.83 5.04 -25.53
CA GLY A 39 8.45 5.26 -25.95
C GLY A 39 8.01 6.73 -25.78
N MET A 40 8.23 7.30 -24.60
CA MET A 40 7.92 8.71 -24.30
C MET A 40 8.70 9.68 -25.19
N TRP A 41 9.97 9.40 -25.46
CA TRP A 41 10.78 10.23 -26.35
C TRP A 41 10.19 10.28 -27.77
N ARG A 42 9.78 9.11 -28.31
CA ARG A 42 9.15 9.02 -29.64
C ARG A 42 7.76 9.67 -29.67
N GLU A 43 6.98 9.49 -28.62
CA GLU A 43 5.66 10.11 -28.48
C GLU A 43 5.74 11.64 -28.49
N LEU A 44 6.78 12.21 -27.90
CA LEU A 44 7.10 13.65 -27.93
C LEU A 44 7.71 14.11 -29.28
N GLY A 45 7.77 13.25 -30.28
CA GLY A 45 8.32 13.57 -31.60
C GLY A 45 9.85 13.42 -31.72
N GLY A 46 10.51 12.94 -30.69
CA GLY A 46 11.95 12.70 -30.69
C GLY A 46 12.37 11.54 -31.58
N LYS A 47 13.56 11.62 -32.16
CA LYS A 47 14.15 10.53 -32.96
C LYS A 47 15.27 9.87 -32.17
N LEU A 48 15.32 8.56 -32.18
CA LEU A 48 16.34 7.74 -31.55
C LEU A 48 16.89 6.74 -32.57
N THR A 49 18.15 6.85 -32.92
CA THR A 49 18.85 5.97 -33.86
C THR A 49 19.55 4.78 -33.19
N GLY A 50 19.67 4.82 -31.86
CA GLY A 50 20.21 3.76 -31.02
C GLY A 50 19.17 3.18 -30.07
N ALA A 51 19.62 2.67 -28.94
CA ALA A 51 18.79 2.15 -27.87
C ALA A 51 19.11 2.86 -26.55
N VAL A 52 18.11 2.99 -25.67
CA VAL A 52 18.32 3.43 -24.29
C VAL A 52 19.07 2.32 -23.55
N ARG A 53 20.11 2.68 -22.83
CA ARG A 53 20.97 1.76 -22.07
C ARG A 53 21.38 2.38 -20.74
N ASP A 54 21.75 1.55 -19.80
CA ASP A 54 22.36 1.98 -18.55
C ASP A 54 23.71 2.63 -18.80
N GLY A 55 24.05 3.59 -17.98
CA GLY A 55 25.33 4.31 -18.05
C GLY A 55 25.63 5.04 -16.75
N SER A 56 26.87 5.49 -16.62
CA SER A 56 27.30 6.33 -15.50
C SER A 56 27.24 7.80 -15.91
N VAL A 57 26.75 8.65 -15.01
CA VAL A 57 26.78 10.10 -15.21
C VAL A 57 28.26 10.57 -15.11
N PRO A 58 28.78 11.34 -16.08
CA PRO A 58 30.11 11.91 -15.97
C PRO A 58 30.26 12.78 -14.71
N GLN A 59 31.42 12.69 -14.08
CA GLN A 59 31.71 13.49 -12.89
C GLN A 59 31.63 14.99 -13.22
N GLY A 60 30.97 15.74 -12.36
CA GLY A 60 30.81 17.19 -12.52
C GLY A 60 29.70 17.63 -13.46
N LEU A 61 29.00 16.71 -14.12
CA LEU A 61 27.84 17.05 -14.93
C LEU A 61 26.64 17.41 -14.03
N LEU A 62 26.12 18.61 -14.21
CA LEU A 62 24.90 19.06 -13.53
C LEU A 62 23.65 18.47 -14.21
N PRO A 63 22.59 18.15 -13.43
CA PRO A 63 21.32 17.71 -14.01
C PRO A 63 20.70 18.83 -14.85
N ALA A 64 20.14 18.46 -16.02
CA ALA A 64 19.41 19.42 -16.88
C ALA A 64 18.06 19.84 -16.26
N PHE A 65 17.46 18.96 -15.45
CA PHE A 65 16.24 19.21 -14.67
C PHE A 65 16.19 18.23 -13.51
N GLN A 66 15.35 18.54 -12.55
CA GLN A 66 15.05 17.69 -11.40
C GLN A 66 13.55 17.46 -11.30
N LEU A 67 13.17 16.25 -10.93
CA LEU A 67 11.80 15.89 -10.57
C LEU A 67 11.77 15.53 -9.09
N GLU A 68 10.89 16.18 -8.36
CA GLU A 68 10.67 15.88 -6.94
C GLU A 68 9.45 14.98 -6.78
N SER A 69 9.55 13.98 -5.91
CA SER A 69 8.41 13.16 -5.53
C SER A 69 7.46 13.95 -4.63
N PRO A 70 6.17 13.58 -4.55
CA PRO A 70 5.28 14.08 -3.51
C PRO A 70 5.85 13.85 -2.11
N ALA A 71 5.36 14.61 -1.13
CA ALA A 71 5.73 14.42 0.27
C ALA A 71 5.39 12.99 0.73
N LEU A 72 6.17 12.43 1.67
CA LEU A 72 5.94 11.07 2.17
C LEU A 72 4.52 10.87 2.73
N SER A 73 3.94 11.88 3.35
CA SER A 73 2.56 11.85 3.85
C SER A 73 1.54 11.61 2.74
N GLU A 74 1.73 12.22 1.57
CA GLU A 74 0.87 12.00 0.39
C GLU A 74 1.06 10.61 -0.19
N VAL A 75 2.30 10.14 -0.27
CA VAL A 75 2.61 8.76 -0.69
C VAL A 75 1.94 7.75 0.24
N VAL A 76 2.04 7.93 1.56
CA VAL A 76 1.41 7.05 2.57
C VAL A 76 -0.11 7.11 2.46
N ARG A 77 -0.68 8.29 2.20
CA ARG A 77 -2.12 8.45 1.96
C ARG A 77 -2.57 7.61 0.75
N ASP A 78 -1.87 7.69 -0.35
CA ASP A 78 -2.22 6.93 -1.56
C ASP A 78 -2.04 5.41 -1.35
N ILE A 79 -1.00 4.99 -0.62
CA ILE A 79 -0.82 3.61 -0.19
C ILE A 79 -2.05 3.11 0.57
N ASN A 80 -2.47 3.86 1.59
CA ASN A 80 -3.54 3.41 2.48
C ASN A 80 -4.93 3.53 1.83
N LYS A 81 -5.24 4.65 1.18
CA LYS A 81 -6.54 4.88 0.51
C LYS A 81 -6.82 3.86 -0.59
N TYR A 82 -5.82 3.57 -1.42
CA TYR A 82 -5.99 2.73 -2.61
C TYR A 82 -5.36 1.34 -2.45
N SER A 83 -4.77 1.05 -1.28
CA SER A 83 -4.09 -0.23 -1.01
C SER A 83 -3.01 -0.55 -2.04
N ASN A 84 -2.13 0.43 -2.32
CA ASN A 84 -1.09 0.30 -3.34
C ASN A 84 0.09 -0.52 -2.81
N ASN A 85 0.14 -1.78 -3.22
CA ASN A 85 1.12 -2.74 -2.73
C ASN A 85 2.56 -2.42 -3.16
N ILE A 86 2.74 -1.93 -4.39
CA ILE A 86 4.06 -1.60 -4.93
C ILE A 86 4.65 -0.42 -4.16
N MET A 87 3.89 0.64 -3.97
CA MET A 87 4.34 1.79 -3.19
C MET A 87 4.65 1.40 -1.74
N ALA A 88 3.85 0.53 -1.11
CA ALA A 88 4.12 0.03 0.23
C ALA A 88 5.46 -0.73 0.32
N GLN A 89 5.77 -1.58 -0.67
CA GLN A 89 7.07 -2.26 -0.77
C GLN A 89 8.22 -1.26 -0.93
N HIS A 90 8.06 -0.25 -1.77
CA HIS A 90 9.08 0.80 -1.94
C HIS A 90 9.33 1.59 -0.66
N VAL A 91 8.29 1.90 0.12
CA VAL A 91 8.46 2.57 1.43
C VAL A 91 9.23 1.66 2.38
N LEU A 92 8.92 0.36 2.43
CA LEU A 92 9.68 -0.59 3.27
C LEU A 92 11.16 -0.67 2.84
N LEU A 93 11.44 -0.79 1.54
CA LEU A 93 12.81 -0.82 1.03
C LEU A 93 13.56 0.49 1.31
N THR A 94 12.90 1.63 1.18
CA THR A 94 13.46 2.95 1.51
C THR A 94 13.80 3.04 3.00
N LEU A 95 12.95 2.51 3.88
CA LEU A 95 13.26 2.41 5.31
C LEU A 95 14.54 1.61 5.57
N GLY A 96 14.69 0.45 4.93
CA GLY A 96 15.92 -0.35 4.99
C GLY A 96 17.14 0.44 4.52
N MET A 97 17.04 1.09 3.36
CA MET A 97 18.10 1.93 2.79
C MET A 97 18.53 3.06 3.73
N GLN A 98 17.58 3.79 4.30
CA GLN A 98 17.86 4.91 5.21
C GLN A 98 18.57 4.47 6.50
N ARG A 99 18.26 3.28 6.99
CA ARG A 99 18.82 2.80 8.26
C ARG A 99 20.12 2.02 8.12
N THR A 100 20.33 1.34 7.00
CA THR A 100 21.46 0.41 6.82
C THR A 100 22.34 0.73 5.61
N GLY A 101 21.93 1.67 4.75
CA GLY A 101 22.57 1.94 3.47
C GLY A 101 22.25 0.91 2.38
N VAL A 102 21.38 -0.09 2.65
CA VAL A 102 21.05 -1.16 1.70
C VAL A 102 19.53 -1.28 1.54
N ALA A 103 19.06 -1.12 0.30
CA ALA A 103 17.66 -1.32 -0.06
C ALA A 103 17.37 -2.80 -0.33
N SER A 104 17.17 -3.60 0.72
CA SER A 104 16.74 -4.99 0.62
C SER A 104 15.59 -5.29 1.59
N PHE A 105 14.80 -6.33 1.31
CA PHE A 105 13.75 -6.74 2.24
C PHE A 105 14.35 -7.22 3.57
N ASP A 106 15.52 -7.86 3.57
CA ASP A 106 16.19 -8.31 4.79
C ASP A 106 16.60 -7.14 5.68
N SER A 107 17.26 -6.12 5.13
CA SER A 107 17.65 -4.93 5.88
C SER A 107 16.44 -4.16 6.41
N ALA A 108 15.36 -4.12 5.63
CA ALA A 108 14.13 -3.46 6.01
C ALA A 108 13.40 -4.21 7.16
N ARG A 109 13.31 -5.55 7.07
CA ARG A 109 12.74 -6.39 8.12
C ARG A 109 13.53 -6.27 9.43
N GLN A 110 14.85 -6.31 9.35
CA GLN A 110 15.71 -6.13 10.50
C GLN A 110 15.52 -4.74 11.14
N SER A 111 15.46 -3.69 10.32
CA SER A 111 15.23 -2.33 10.80
C SER A 111 13.87 -2.17 11.51
N LEU A 112 12.82 -2.80 10.96
CA LEU A 112 11.50 -2.78 11.56
C LEU A 112 11.45 -3.57 12.87
N ALA A 113 12.09 -4.74 12.90
CA ALA A 113 12.21 -5.55 14.11
C ALA A 113 12.91 -4.80 15.24
N GLN A 114 14.03 -4.14 14.94
CA GLN A 114 14.76 -3.30 15.90
C GLN A 114 13.91 -2.11 16.39
N TRP A 115 13.18 -1.46 15.46
CA TRP A 115 12.30 -0.35 15.79
C TRP A 115 11.18 -0.79 16.74
N TRP A 116 10.60 -1.99 16.51
CA TRP A 116 9.58 -2.57 17.36
C TRP A 116 10.14 -2.92 18.75
N ALA A 117 11.23 -3.67 18.77
CA ALA A 117 11.88 -4.12 20.00
C ALA A 117 12.30 -2.96 20.92
N ALA A 118 12.79 -1.87 20.32
CA ALA A 118 13.18 -0.67 21.07
C ALA A 118 11.98 0.04 21.76
N ARG A 119 10.74 -0.18 21.29
CA ARG A 119 9.53 0.45 21.83
C ARG A 119 8.76 -0.46 22.80
N TRP A 120 8.66 -1.74 22.45
CA TRP A 120 7.76 -2.69 23.15
C TRP A 120 8.44 -4.00 23.53
N GLY A 121 9.75 -4.12 23.34
CA GLY A 121 10.44 -5.39 23.47
C GLY A 121 10.06 -6.35 22.36
N ASN A 122 10.24 -7.64 22.60
CA ASN A 122 9.97 -8.68 21.60
C ASN A 122 8.52 -9.22 21.68
N ALA A 123 7.72 -8.77 22.65
CA ALA A 123 6.34 -9.18 22.76
C ALA A 123 5.52 -8.62 21.57
N GLU A 124 4.60 -9.44 21.06
CA GLU A 124 3.68 -9.06 19.96
C GLU A 124 4.38 -8.54 18.70
N GLN A 125 5.68 -8.85 18.53
CA GLN A 125 6.44 -8.38 17.37
C GLN A 125 5.87 -8.95 16.07
N PRO A 126 5.57 -8.09 15.07
CA PRO A 126 5.07 -8.58 13.80
C PRO A 126 6.15 -9.29 12.98
N VAL A 127 5.74 -10.34 12.28
CA VAL A 127 6.55 -10.90 11.19
C VAL A 127 6.16 -10.17 9.91
N VAL A 128 7.11 -9.45 9.33
CA VAL A 128 6.91 -8.70 8.08
C VAL A 128 7.68 -9.39 6.97
N ASP A 129 7.02 -9.60 5.84
CA ASP A 129 7.66 -10.16 4.64
C ASP A 129 8.11 -9.04 3.69
N ASN A 130 7.19 -8.48 2.94
CA ASN A 130 7.50 -7.52 1.86
C ASN A 130 6.87 -6.13 2.03
N GLY A 131 6.16 -5.89 3.13
CA GLY A 131 5.50 -4.61 3.43
C GLY A 131 4.17 -4.35 2.71
N ALA A 132 3.79 -5.15 1.72
CA ALA A 132 2.51 -4.99 1.03
C ALA A 132 1.34 -5.66 1.78
N GLY A 133 1.62 -6.56 2.71
CA GLY A 133 0.61 -7.38 3.39
C GLY A 133 0.04 -8.53 2.53
N LEU A 134 0.43 -8.64 1.26
CA LEU A 134 0.08 -9.77 0.40
C LEU A 134 1.08 -10.91 0.58
N SER A 135 1.10 -11.49 1.77
CA SER A 135 2.03 -12.55 2.15
C SER A 135 1.33 -13.56 3.05
N ARG A 136 1.74 -14.82 2.93
CA ARG A 136 1.33 -15.91 3.83
C ARG A 136 2.27 -16.06 5.03
N ASP A 137 3.45 -15.47 4.94
CA ASP A 137 4.50 -15.52 5.95
C ASP A 137 4.44 -14.33 6.92
N ALA A 138 3.71 -13.27 6.55
CA ALA A 138 3.50 -12.11 7.41
C ALA A 138 2.42 -12.40 8.47
N SER A 139 2.68 -12.00 9.70
CA SER A 139 1.73 -12.16 10.81
C SER A 139 1.87 -11.05 11.85
N ILE A 140 0.76 -10.72 12.48
CA ILE A 140 0.68 -9.85 13.65
C ILE A 140 -0.54 -10.25 14.48
N THR A 141 -0.48 -10.08 15.79
CA THR A 141 -1.64 -10.26 16.65
C THR A 141 -2.55 -9.04 16.62
N ALA A 142 -3.83 -9.21 16.94
CA ALA A 142 -4.74 -8.07 17.07
C ALA A 142 -4.29 -7.12 18.20
N SER A 143 -3.75 -7.65 19.28
CA SER A 143 -3.17 -6.91 20.39
C SER A 143 -1.98 -6.05 19.92
N GLY A 144 -1.00 -6.65 19.25
CA GLY A 144 0.19 -5.94 18.74
C GLY A 144 -0.17 -4.83 17.76
N LEU A 145 -1.13 -5.09 16.84
CA LEU A 145 -1.60 -4.04 15.92
C LEU A 145 -2.34 -2.93 16.68
N GLY A 146 -3.15 -3.28 17.68
CA GLY A 146 -3.82 -2.31 18.54
C GLY A 146 -2.84 -1.44 19.31
N GLN A 147 -1.80 -2.03 19.90
CA GLN A 147 -0.72 -1.31 20.58
C GLN A 147 0.01 -0.34 19.64
N MET A 148 0.31 -0.76 18.41
CA MET A 148 0.93 0.10 17.41
C MET A 148 0.03 1.31 17.08
N LEU A 149 -1.28 1.08 16.88
CA LEU A 149 -2.24 2.14 16.59
C LEU A 149 -2.39 3.12 17.76
N GLN A 150 -2.45 2.64 19.00
CA GLN A 150 -2.48 3.50 20.19
C GLN A 150 -1.25 4.40 20.28
N ASN A 151 -0.06 3.85 20.00
CA ASN A 151 1.17 4.63 19.97
C ASN A 151 1.23 5.63 18.81
N ALA A 152 0.71 5.26 17.65
CA ALA A 152 0.62 6.17 16.51
C ALA A 152 -0.30 7.36 16.81
N TRP A 153 -1.35 7.15 17.61
CA TRP A 153 -2.28 8.20 18.03
C TRP A 153 -1.62 9.32 18.84
N VAL A 154 -0.69 8.97 19.72
CA VAL A 154 0.04 9.96 20.55
C VAL A 154 1.31 10.48 19.90
N SER A 155 1.59 10.09 18.67
CA SER A 155 2.78 10.53 17.93
C SER A 155 2.58 11.89 17.26
N PRO A 156 3.67 12.66 17.01
CA PRO A 156 3.59 13.93 16.29
C PRO A 156 3.05 13.82 14.86
N VAL A 157 3.12 12.63 14.25
CA VAL A 157 2.64 12.35 12.87
C VAL A 157 1.23 11.75 12.83
N MET A 158 0.52 11.79 13.96
CA MET A 158 -0.84 11.24 14.05
C MET A 158 -1.79 11.81 12.99
N PRO A 159 -1.86 13.14 12.74
CA PRO A 159 -2.81 13.70 11.79
C PRO A 159 -2.62 13.12 10.38
N GLU A 160 -1.39 13.06 9.89
CA GLU A 160 -1.05 12.51 8.59
C GLU A 160 -1.37 11.01 8.53
N PHE A 161 -1.06 10.28 9.59
CA PHE A 161 -1.30 8.83 9.65
C PHE A 161 -2.80 8.53 9.65
N VAL A 162 -3.59 9.19 10.48
CA VAL A 162 -5.05 8.98 10.55
C VAL A 162 -5.71 9.38 9.23
N SER A 163 -5.39 10.56 8.69
CA SER A 163 -5.96 11.06 7.44
C SER A 163 -5.57 10.20 6.22
N SER A 164 -4.49 9.44 6.31
CA SER A 164 -4.08 8.52 5.24
C SER A 164 -5.03 7.32 5.09
N MET A 165 -5.75 6.93 6.14
CA MET A 165 -6.62 5.75 6.10
C MET A 165 -7.92 6.02 5.34
N PRO A 166 -8.50 5.00 4.67
CA PRO A 166 -9.84 5.06 4.13
C PRO A 166 -10.88 5.48 5.17
N ILE A 167 -11.80 6.35 4.76
CA ILE A 167 -12.90 6.83 5.60
C ILE A 167 -14.16 6.02 5.26
N VAL A 168 -14.80 5.48 6.28
CA VAL A 168 -16.00 4.64 6.13
C VAL A 168 -17.12 5.38 5.39
N GLY A 169 -17.60 4.80 4.29
CA GLY A 169 -18.65 5.35 3.45
C GLY A 169 -18.27 6.57 2.61
N VAL A 170 -17.01 7.04 2.68
CA VAL A 170 -16.57 8.28 2.00
C VAL A 170 -15.57 7.98 0.89
N ASP A 171 -14.44 7.34 1.19
CA ASP A 171 -13.35 7.20 0.24
C ASP A 171 -12.59 5.86 0.31
N GLY A 172 -11.59 5.73 -0.55
CA GLY A 172 -10.68 4.61 -0.59
C GLY A 172 -11.37 3.26 -0.69
N THR A 173 -10.79 2.25 -0.06
CA THR A 173 -11.32 0.88 -0.06
C THR A 173 -12.61 0.71 0.74
N LEU A 174 -12.97 1.70 1.56
CA LEU A 174 -14.18 1.70 2.40
C LEU A 174 -15.32 2.58 1.87
N ARG A 175 -15.18 3.15 0.67
CA ARG A 175 -16.23 3.98 0.05
C ARG A 175 -17.58 3.25 -0.08
N ARG A 176 -17.55 1.91 -0.18
CA ARG A 176 -18.74 1.07 -0.32
C ARG A 176 -19.13 0.35 0.99
N SER A 177 -18.61 0.77 2.13
CA SER A 177 -19.04 0.25 3.44
C SER A 177 -20.54 0.48 3.62
N LYS A 178 -21.19 -0.45 4.29
CA LYS A 178 -22.62 -0.39 4.63
C LYS A 178 -22.87 0.05 6.08
N SER A 179 -21.83 0.56 6.75
CA SER A 179 -21.98 1.18 8.06
C SER A 179 -22.97 2.35 8.00
N ARG A 180 -23.79 2.49 9.01
CA ARG A 180 -24.73 3.61 9.19
C ARG A 180 -24.02 4.90 9.61
N PHE A 181 -22.81 4.80 10.15
CA PHE A 181 -22.02 5.93 10.65
C PHE A 181 -20.98 6.35 9.60
N VAL A 182 -21.46 6.94 8.51
CA VAL A 182 -20.61 7.45 7.43
C VAL A 182 -19.67 8.53 7.99
N GLY A 183 -18.39 8.42 7.70
CA GLY A 183 -17.38 9.39 8.14
C GLY A 183 -16.81 9.14 9.55
N ALA A 184 -17.45 8.28 10.36
CA ALA A 184 -17.07 8.10 11.76
C ALA A 184 -15.83 7.20 11.98
N ALA A 185 -15.23 6.63 10.92
CA ALA A 185 -14.11 5.73 11.11
C ALA A 185 -13.06 5.87 10.00
N HIS A 186 -11.81 5.82 10.41
CA HIS A 186 -10.60 5.81 9.60
C HIS A 186 -9.94 4.43 9.71
N LEU A 187 -10.16 3.55 8.74
CA LEU A 187 -9.80 2.14 8.84
C LEU A 187 -9.09 1.64 7.59
N LYS A 188 -8.06 0.81 7.78
CA LYS A 188 -7.38 0.10 6.70
C LYS A 188 -7.90 -1.33 6.60
N THR A 189 -8.22 -1.76 5.39
CA THR A 189 -8.63 -3.12 5.08
C THR A 189 -7.46 -4.00 4.64
N GLY A 190 -7.53 -5.29 4.95
CA GLY A 190 -6.71 -6.35 4.40
C GLY A 190 -7.57 -7.48 3.86
N SER A 191 -7.19 -8.08 2.73
CA SER A 191 -7.92 -9.22 2.15
C SER A 191 -7.00 -10.13 1.37
N LEU A 192 -7.01 -11.40 1.73
CA LEU A 192 -6.52 -12.53 0.95
C LEU A 192 -7.68 -13.50 0.73
N ARG A 193 -7.43 -14.61 0.05
CA ARG A 193 -8.46 -15.62 -0.22
C ARG A 193 -9.13 -16.16 1.06
N ASP A 194 -8.33 -16.36 2.11
CA ASP A 194 -8.69 -17.00 3.37
C ASP A 194 -8.31 -16.16 4.60
N SER A 195 -8.03 -14.87 4.38
CA SER A 195 -7.75 -13.93 5.46
C SER A 195 -8.39 -12.59 5.14
N ALA A 196 -8.97 -11.98 6.15
CA ALA A 196 -9.54 -10.66 6.05
C ALA A 196 -9.24 -9.88 7.35
N ALA A 197 -8.98 -8.57 7.22
CA ALA A 197 -8.68 -7.72 8.35
C ALA A 197 -9.23 -6.30 8.18
N LEU A 198 -9.50 -5.66 9.31
CA LEU A 198 -9.89 -4.26 9.42
C LEU A 198 -9.22 -3.68 10.67
N ALA A 199 -8.52 -2.55 10.54
CA ALA A 199 -7.88 -1.91 11.68
C ALA A 199 -7.77 -0.40 11.50
N GLY A 200 -7.84 0.34 12.62
CA GLY A 200 -7.69 1.80 12.67
C GLY A 200 -8.47 2.43 13.81
N TYR A 201 -9.11 3.57 13.54
CA TYR A 201 -9.77 4.40 14.55
C TYR A 201 -11.25 4.60 14.23
N VAL A 202 -12.05 4.65 15.29
CA VAL A 202 -13.50 4.92 15.24
C VAL A 202 -13.82 6.03 16.22
N ASP A 203 -14.52 7.05 15.75
CA ASP A 203 -15.05 8.14 16.59
C ASP A 203 -16.42 7.72 17.13
N GLY A 204 -16.53 7.62 18.45
CA GLY A 204 -17.77 7.30 19.14
C GLY A 204 -18.67 8.51 19.33
N ALA A 205 -19.98 8.26 19.44
CA ALA A 205 -20.99 9.30 19.68
C ALA A 205 -20.77 10.05 20.99
N SER A 206 -20.15 9.44 21.97
CA SER A 206 -19.72 10.07 23.24
C SER A 206 -18.56 11.05 23.09
N GLY A 207 -17.96 11.19 21.91
CA GLY A 207 -16.72 11.93 21.68
C GLY A 207 -15.45 11.16 22.03
N GLN A 208 -15.58 9.93 22.50
CA GLN A 208 -14.45 9.02 22.72
C GLN A 208 -13.96 8.46 21.39
N ARG A 209 -12.66 8.18 21.30
CA ARG A 209 -12.05 7.49 20.15
C ARG A 209 -11.57 6.11 20.53
N TYR A 210 -11.83 5.19 19.64
CA TYR A 210 -11.53 3.79 19.83
C TYR A 210 -10.54 3.30 18.79
N VAL A 211 -9.58 2.47 19.21
CA VAL A 211 -8.80 1.64 18.30
C VAL A 211 -9.59 0.37 18.04
N LEU A 212 -9.88 0.10 16.79
CA LEU A 212 -10.56 -1.10 16.37
C LEU A 212 -9.62 -1.97 15.55
N VAL A 213 -9.52 -3.25 15.92
CA VAL A 213 -8.79 -4.27 15.18
C VAL A 213 -9.65 -5.52 15.07
N ALA A 214 -9.94 -5.95 13.85
CA ALA A 214 -10.68 -7.17 13.57
C ALA A 214 -9.93 -8.00 12.53
N MET A 215 -9.72 -9.27 12.81
CA MET A 215 -9.01 -10.20 11.94
C MET A 215 -9.75 -11.54 11.87
N ALA A 216 -9.79 -12.13 10.69
CA ALA A 216 -10.37 -13.45 10.44
C ALA A 216 -9.48 -14.26 9.51
N ASN A 217 -9.08 -15.44 9.95
CA ASN A 217 -8.36 -16.44 9.16
C ASN A 217 -9.27 -17.67 8.99
N HIS A 218 -9.91 -17.80 7.85
CA HIS A 218 -10.84 -18.88 7.55
C HIS A 218 -11.09 -18.96 6.04
N ALA A 219 -11.39 -20.14 5.51
CA ALA A 219 -11.72 -20.31 4.10
C ALA A 219 -12.85 -19.36 3.61
N ASN A 220 -13.74 -18.95 4.51
CA ASN A 220 -14.82 -17.99 4.25
C ASN A 220 -14.58 -16.63 4.93
N ALA A 221 -13.34 -16.17 5.05
CA ALA A 221 -13.00 -14.91 5.72
C ALA A 221 -13.71 -13.69 5.09
N ALA A 222 -14.05 -13.74 3.80
CA ALA A 222 -14.78 -12.66 3.13
C ALA A 222 -16.16 -12.38 3.74
N ALA A 223 -16.80 -13.37 4.37
CA ALA A 223 -18.09 -13.21 5.04
C ALA A 223 -18.01 -12.34 6.31
N ALA A 224 -16.82 -12.19 6.90
CA ALA A 224 -16.60 -11.35 8.09
C ALA A 224 -16.91 -9.87 7.85
N ARG A 225 -16.92 -9.41 6.59
CA ARG A 225 -17.15 -7.98 6.24
C ARG A 225 -18.48 -7.45 6.80
N THR A 226 -19.56 -8.24 6.74
CA THR A 226 -20.85 -7.82 7.28
C THR A 226 -20.80 -7.67 8.80
N ALA A 227 -20.11 -8.57 9.50
CA ALA A 227 -19.90 -8.47 10.94
C ALA A 227 -19.06 -7.25 11.31
N TRP A 228 -18.10 -6.87 10.44
CA TRP A 228 -17.27 -5.70 10.68
C TRP A 228 -18.00 -4.38 10.47
N ASP A 229 -18.88 -4.27 9.47
CA ASP A 229 -19.76 -3.10 9.36
C ASP A 229 -20.61 -2.95 10.64
N ALA A 230 -21.15 -4.05 11.17
CA ALA A 230 -21.89 -4.04 12.44
C ALA A 230 -21.01 -3.68 13.66
N LEU A 231 -19.75 -4.15 13.67
CA LEU A 231 -18.78 -3.81 14.73
C LEU A 231 -18.40 -2.33 14.68
N VAL A 232 -18.21 -1.76 13.50
CA VAL A 232 -18.00 -0.31 13.32
C VAL A 232 -19.21 0.47 13.82
N ASP A 233 -20.42 0.05 13.44
CA ASP A 233 -21.66 0.68 13.89
C ASP A 233 -21.83 0.63 15.41
N TRP A 234 -21.53 -0.52 16.01
CA TRP A 234 -21.57 -0.68 17.47
C TRP A 234 -20.56 0.21 18.18
N THR A 235 -19.33 0.27 17.67
CA THR A 235 -18.26 1.10 18.26
C THR A 235 -18.58 2.59 18.10
N ALA A 236 -19.06 3.00 16.93
CA ALA A 236 -19.41 4.41 16.67
C ALA A 236 -20.65 4.89 17.47
N ALA A 237 -21.49 3.96 17.94
CA ALA A 237 -22.63 4.29 18.78
C ALA A 237 -22.28 4.49 20.29
N GLN A 238 -21.06 4.13 20.71
CA GLN A 238 -20.58 4.36 22.10
C GLN A 238 -20.21 5.83 22.32
#